data_6266fbe7e14fc7c58e2ff6fc9917eafe
#
_entry.id   6266fbe7e14fc7c58e2ff6fc9917eafe
#
_cell.length_a   1.000
_cell.length_b   1.000
_cell.length_c   1.000
_cell.angle_alpha   90.00
_cell.angle_beta   90.00
_cell.angle_gamma   90.00
#
_symmetry.space_group_name_H-M   'P 1'
#
loop_
_entity.id
_entity.type
_entity.pdbx_description
1 polymer ?
#
loop_
_entity_poly.entity_id
_entity_poly.type
_entity_poly.pdbx_seq_one_letter_code
_entity_poly.pdbx_strand_id
1 'polypeptide(L)'
;NVFSLAQNFEEAFIKDGYYISYIALIAQRLSLISPMPSINTVKYQINNDVYNKFFSLSPLEIHKKLIDTVLDIFIENISKQLQTPMSLFNKYKLIDIIKTSCITDEIFAYVYTAMGFDFEKIADLGQSTSLSEEDEALVSSVLFLGVLIDKWLITPLGYYMGLLSPAYASPYSFSEDYDYIRPV
;
A
#
# COMPACT_ATOMS: atom_id res chain seq x y z
N ASN A 1 12.00 0.40 -24.89
CA ASN A 1 12.93 -0.24 -23.99
C ASN A 1 12.55 0.13 -22.54
N VAL A 2 11.98 -0.80 -21.79
CA VAL A 2 11.46 -0.57 -20.42
C VAL A 2 12.55 0.00 -19.49
N PHE A 3 13.81 -0.33 -19.72
CA PHE A 3 14.94 0.20 -18.96
C PHE A 3 15.24 1.68 -19.24
N SER A 4 15.03 2.19 -20.43
CA SER A 4 15.23 3.62 -20.71
C SER A 4 14.08 4.48 -20.18
N LEU A 5 12.90 3.93 -20.07
CA LEU A 5 11.77 4.55 -19.37
C LEU A 5 12.06 4.59 -17.85
N ALA A 6 12.57 3.51 -17.28
CA ALA A 6 12.95 3.47 -15.86
C ALA A 6 14.03 4.50 -15.53
N GLN A 7 15.07 4.66 -16.37
CA GLN A 7 16.11 5.68 -16.14
C GLN A 7 15.57 7.11 -16.17
N ASN A 8 14.64 7.42 -17.07
CA ASN A 8 14.01 8.75 -17.13
C ASN A 8 13.03 8.99 -15.97
N PHE A 9 12.47 7.93 -15.39
CA PHE A 9 11.66 8.00 -14.17
C PHE A 9 12.52 8.07 -12.90
N GLU A 10 13.73 7.48 -12.89
CA GLU A 10 14.68 7.56 -11.77
C GLU A 10 15.08 9.00 -11.44
N GLU A 11 15.19 9.88 -12.43
CA GLU A 11 15.53 11.28 -12.19
C GLU A 11 14.36 12.10 -11.61
N ALA A 12 13.12 11.66 -11.78
CA ALA A 12 11.96 12.41 -11.36
C ALA A 12 11.32 11.94 -10.04
N PHE A 13 11.16 10.62 -9.80
CA PHE A 13 10.32 10.15 -8.70
C PHE A 13 10.70 8.80 -8.06
N ILE A 14 11.58 7.98 -8.63
CA ILE A 14 11.76 6.61 -8.16
C ILE A 14 13.25 6.29 -7.93
N LYS A 15 13.77 6.72 -6.81
CA LYS A 15 15.03 6.20 -6.25
C LYS A 15 14.87 4.78 -5.67
N ASP A 16 13.75 4.11 -5.95
CA ASP A 16 13.36 2.99 -5.12
C ASP A 16 13.15 1.71 -5.94
N GLY A 17 14.04 0.75 -5.77
CA GLY A 17 13.85 -0.61 -6.28
C GLY A 17 12.57 -1.31 -5.77
N TYR A 18 11.93 -0.74 -4.75
CA TYR A 18 10.63 -1.20 -4.24
C TYR A 18 9.51 -1.09 -5.27
N TYR A 19 9.46 -0.04 -6.07
CA TYR A 19 8.43 0.13 -7.11
C TYR A 19 8.45 -1.02 -8.12
N ILE A 20 9.62 -1.29 -8.70
CA ILE A 20 9.78 -2.36 -9.69
C ILE A 20 9.44 -3.71 -9.06
N SER A 21 9.91 -3.94 -7.84
CA SER A 21 9.62 -5.16 -7.10
C SER A 21 8.13 -5.32 -6.80
N TYR A 22 7.45 -4.23 -6.46
CA TYR A 22 6.02 -4.25 -6.18
C TYR A 22 5.19 -4.49 -7.45
N ILE A 23 5.53 -3.82 -8.55
CA ILE A 23 4.88 -4.06 -9.85
C ILE A 23 5.11 -5.51 -10.31
N ALA A 24 6.32 -6.04 -10.14
CA ALA A 24 6.59 -7.44 -10.43
C ALA A 24 5.76 -8.40 -9.55
N LEU A 25 5.55 -8.06 -8.28
CA LEU A 25 4.70 -8.82 -7.38
C LEU A 25 3.23 -8.81 -7.84
N ILE A 26 2.69 -7.65 -8.21
CA ILE A 26 1.34 -7.55 -8.80
C ILE A 26 1.24 -8.40 -10.07
N ALA A 27 2.20 -8.25 -10.99
CA ALA A 27 2.20 -8.99 -12.24
C ALA A 27 2.28 -10.52 -12.03
N GLN A 28 3.03 -10.97 -11.02
CA GLN A 28 3.06 -12.39 -10.63
C GLN A 28 1.71 -12.85 -10.05
N ARG A 29 1.10 -12.07 -9.17
CA ARG A 29 -0.21 -12.38 -8.59
C ARG A 29 -1.31 -12.49 -9.64
N LEU A 30 -1.23 -11.66 -10.66
CA LEU A 30 -2.12 -11.72 -11.83
C LEU A 30 -1.72 -12.79 -12.84
N SER A 31 -0.67 -13.56 -12.58
CA SER A 31 -0.10 -14.58 -13.48
C SER A 31 0.34 -14.04 -14.84
N LEU A 32 0.58 -12.73 -14.94
CA LEU A 32 1.08 -12.10 -16.17
C LEU A 32 2.54 -12.46 -16.44
N ILE A 33 3.31 -12.67 -15.37
CA ILE A 33 4.70 -13.11 -15.41
C ILE A 33 4.92 -14.27 -14.43
N SER A 34 5.91 -15.10 -14.73
CA SER A 34 6.37 -16.18 -13.84
C SER A 34 7.87 -16.06 -13.62
N PRO A 35 8.37 -16.30 -12.40
CA PRO A 35 9.81 -16.31 -12.16
C PRO A 35 10.45 -17.49 -12.90
N MET A 36 11.62 -17.21 -13.49
CA MET A 36 12.45 -18.22 -14.14
C MET A 36 13.61 -18.60 -13.22
N PRO A 37 13.99 -19.89 -13.16
CA PRO A 37 15.21 -20.30 -12.47
C PRO A 37 16.43 -19.55 -13.02
N SER A 38 17.16 -18.87 -12.14
CA SER A 38 18.40 -18.16 -12.50
C SER A 38 19.34 -18.14 -11.29
N ILE A 39 20.64 -18.24 -11.55
CA ILE A 39 21.65 -18.42 -10.49
C ILE A 39 21.93 -17.09 -9.74
N ASN A 40 21.90 -15.94 -10.42
CA ASN A 40 22.37 -14.68 -9.84
C ASN A 40 21.38 -13.51 -10.01
N THR A 41 20.29 -13.70 -10.74
CA THR A 41 19.33 -12.61 -11.03
C THR A 41 17.92 -13.17 -11.09
N VAL A 42 16.94 -12.41 -10.65
CA VAL A 42 15.54 -12.78 -10.86
C VAL A 42 15.19 -12.46 -12.31
N LYS A 43 14.87 -13.49 -13.09
CA LYS A 43 14.35 -13.34 -14.45
C LYS A 43 12.86 -13.70 -14.43
N TYR A 44 12.12 -13.07 -15.31
CA TYR A 44 10.70 -13.35 -15.48
C TYR A 44 10.38 -13.72 -16.92
N GLN A 45 9.44 -14.65 -17.07
CA GLN A 45 8.84 -14.99 -18.35
C GLN A 45 7.42 -14.42 -18.40
N ILE A 46 7.08 -13.79 -19.52
CA ILE A 46 5.71 -13.31 -19.75
C ILE A 46 4.83 -14.50 -20.16
N ASN A 47 3.68 -14.61 -19.50
CA ASN A 47 2.61 -15.52 -19.91
C ASN A 47 1.75 -14.82 -20.96
N ASN A 48 2.08 -15.01 -22.23
CA ASN A 48 1.45 -14.29 -23.33
C ASN A 48 -0.08 -14.46 -23.39
N ASP A 49 -0.60 -15.64 -23.09
CA ASP A 49 -2.04 -15.90 -23.15
C ASP A 49 -2.78 -15.11 -22.06
N VAL A 50 -2.26 -15.13 -20.83
CA VAL A 50 -2.84 -14.38 -19.71
C VAL A 50 -2.66 -12.88 -19.93
N TYR A 51 -1.50 -12.44 -20.42
CA TYR A 51 -1.20 -11.06 -20.74
C TYR A 51 -2.21 -10.50 -21.77
N ASN A 52 -2.36 -11.17 -22.91
CA ASN A 52 -3.28 -10.73 -23.95
C ASN A 52 -4.74 -10.69 -23.44
N LYS A 53 -5.16 -11.71 -22.68
CA LYS A 53 -6.48 -11.74 -22.07
C LYS A 53 -6.70 -10.61 -21.06
N PHE A 54 -5.70 -10.32 -20.23
CA PHE A 54 -5.77 -9.24 -19.25
C PHE A 54 -5.92 -7.87 -19.93
N PHE A 55 -5.10 -7.57 -20.94
CA PHE A 55 -5.13 -6.30 -21.64
C PHE A 55 -6.27 -6.18 -22.68
N SER A 56 -7.03 -7.24 -22.92
CA SER A 56 -8.31 -7.17 -23.64
C SER A 56 -9.50 -6.77 -22.76
N LEU A 57 -9.34 -6.71 -21.45
CA LEU A 57 -10.37 -6.25 -20.53
C LEU A 57 -10.60 -4.73 -20.68
N SER A 58 -11.78 -4.27 -20.27
CA SER A 58 -12.03 -2.84 -20.17
C SER A 58 -11.13 -2.19 -19.09
N PRO A 59 -10.82 -0.89 -19.21
CA PRO A 59 -10.03 -0.17 -18.20
C PRO A 59 -10.60 -0.33 -16.78
N LEU A 60 -11.91 -0.31 -16.62
CA LEU A 60 -12.58 -0.49 -15.34
C LEU A 60 -12.32 -1.89 -14.74
N GLU A 61 -12.37 -2.92 -15.56
CA GLU A 61 -12.10 -4.29 -15.12
C GLU A 61 -10.63 -4.48 -14.75
N ILE A 62 -9.71 -3.85 -15.50
CA ILE A 62 -8.28 -3.82 -15.16
C ILE A 62 -8.08 -3.15 -13.80
N HIS A 63 -8.64 -1.94 -13.59
CA HIS A 63 -8.54 -1.23 -12.31
C HIS A 63 -9.09 -2.05 -11.14
N LYS A 64 -10.26 -2.68 -11.30
CA LYS A 64 -10.81 -3.55 -10.26
C LYS A 64 -9.86 -4.68 -9.89
N LYS A 65 -9.30 -5.37 -10.89
CA LYS A 65 -8.34 -6.46 -10.66
C LYS A 65 -7.07 -5.98 -9.97
N LEU A 66 -6.57 -4.80 -10.34
CA LEU A 66 -5.40 -4.22 -9.70
C LEU A 66 -5.66 -3.86 -8.24
N ILE A 67 -6.77 -3.16 -7.94
CA ILE A 67 -7.16 -2.83 -6.57
C ILE A 67 -7.34 -4.11 -5.75
N ASP A 68 -8.05 -5.09 -6.27
CA ASP A 68 -8.25 -6.38 -5.62
C ASP A 68 -6.92 -7.06 -5.28
N THR A 69 -5.96 -7.03 -6.23
CA THR A 69 -4.65 -7.63 -6.04
C THR A 69 -3.82 -6.89 -4.99
N VAL A 70 -3.85 -5.55 -4.99
CA VAL A 70 -3.16 -4.74 -3.97
C VAL A 70 -3.72 -5.02 -2.58
N LEU A 71 -5.05 -5.10 -2.44
CA LEU A 71 -5.67 -5.41 -1.16
C LEU A 71 -5.33 -6.82 -0.65
N ASP A 72 -5.26 -7.79 -1.54
CA ASP A 72 -4.83 -9.15 -1.18
C ASP A 72 -3.36 -9.16 -0.70
N ILE A 73 -2.48 -8.47 -1.43
CA ILE A 73 -1.07 -8.30 -1.04
C ILE A 73 -0.95 -7.60 0.32
N PHE A 74 -1.72 -6.54 0.53
CA PHE A 74 -1.74 -5.79 1.79
C PHE A 74 -2.17 -6.68 2.96
N ILE A 75 -3.32 -7.33 2.86
CA ILE A 75 -3.87 -8.18 3.92
C ILE A 75 -2.90 -9.33 4.25
N GLU A 76 -2.34 -9.97 3.22
CA GLU A 76 -1.38 -11.05 3.41
C GLU A 76 -0.10 -10.58 4.12
N ASN A 77 0.46 -9.45 3.69
CA ASN A 77 1.70 -8.94 4.29
C ASN A 77 1.49 -8.44 5.71
N ILE A 78 0.42 -7.71 5.99
CA ILE A 78 0.09 -7.28 7.35
C ILE A 78 -0.11 -8.50 8.25
N SER A 79 -0.94 -9.45 7.83
CA SER A 79 -1.21 -10.67 8.61
C SER A 79 0.06 -11.46 8.90
N LYS A 80 0.95 -11.56 7.92
CA LYS A 80 2.24 -12.24 8.08
C LYS A 80 3.18 -11.50 9.02
N GLN A 81 3.28 -10.19 8.90
CA GLN A 81 4.20 -9.39 9.71
C GLN A 81 3.76 -9.30 11.17
N LEU A 82 2.45 -9.19 11.39
CA LEU A 82 1.86 -9.07 12.72
C LEU A 82 1.45 -10.43 13.31
N GLN A 83 1.66 -11.52 12.58
CA GLN A 83 1.27 -12.88 12.98
C GLN A 83 -0.22 -12.98 13.34
N THR A 84 -1.07 -12.27 12.59
CA THR A 84 -2.51 -12.20 12.82
C THR A 84 -3.28 -12.94 11.73
N PRO A 85 -4.49 -13.45 12.02
CA PRO A 85 -5.31 -14.10 11.02
C PRO A 85 -5.75 -13.13 9.91
N MET A 86 -5.69 -13.52 8.65
CA MET A 86 -6.17 -12.72 7.52
C MET A 86 -7.65 -12.35 7.64
N SER A 87 -8.43 -13.18 8.36
CA SER A 87 -9.86 -12.95 8.60
C SER A 87 -10.19 -11.72 9.45
N LEU A 88 -9.20 -11.10 10.09
CA LEU A 88 -9.39 -9.82 10.80
C LEU A 88 -9.71 -8.67 9.84
N PHE A 89 -9.26 -8.77 8.59
CA PHE A 89 -9.43 -7.70 7.61
C PHE A 89 -10.53 -8.04 6.61
N ASN A 90 -11.58 -7.23 6.60
CA ASN A 90 -12.64 -7.34 5.60
C ASN A 90 -12.27 -6.53 4.36
N LYS A 91 -11.85 -7.21 3.30
CA LYS A 91 -11.46 -6.61 2.02
C LYS A 91 -12.57 -5.71 1.43
N TYR A 92 -13.84 -6.13 1.52
CA TYR A 92 -14.96 -5.34 0.99
C TYR A 92 -15.14 -4.03 1.76
N LYS A 93 -14.91 -4.04 3.06
CA LYS A 93 -14.96 -2.81 3.86
C LYS A 93 -13.82 -1.85 3.49
N LEU A 94 -12.62 -2.34 3.24
CA LEU A 94 -11.52 -1.52 2.71
C LEU A 94 -11.86 -0.93 1.35
N ILE A 95 -12.47 -1.70 0.46
CA ILE A 95 -12.92 -1.21 -0.86
C ILE A 95 -13.97 -0.10 -0.68
N ASP A 96 -14.91 -0.25 0.24
CA ASP A 96 -15.94 0.74 0.49
C ASP A 96 -15.33 2.03 1.06
N ILE A 97 -14.39 1.95 1.99
CA ILE A 97 -13.67 3.12 2.51
C ILE A 97 -12.94 3.84 1.37
N ILE A 98 -12.18 3.11 0.56
CA ILE A 98 -11.45 3.68 -0.58
C ILE A 98 -12.39 4.38 -1.56
N LYS A 99 -13.61 3.85 -1.77
CA LYS A 99 -14.59 4.44 -2.70
C LYS A 99 -15.34 5.64 -2.14
N THR A 100 -15.61 5.66 -0.84
CA THR A 100 -16.54 6.62 -0.25
C THR A 100 -15.86 7.81 0.37
N SER A 101 -14.79 7.60 1.12
CA SER A 101 -14.16 8.68 1.86
C SER A 101 -12.82 9.12 1.27
N CYS A 102 -12.05 8.15 0.80
CA CYS A 102 -10.70 8.40 0.32
C CYS A 102 -9.80 9.17 1.30
N ILE A 103 -10.15 9.11 2.57
CA ILE A 103 -9.41 9.74 3.64
C ILE A 103 -8.52 8.67 4.26
N THR A 104 -7.24 8.93 4.27
CA THR A 104 -6.22 8.05 4.84
C THR A 104 -6.58 7.67 6.27
N ASP A 105 -7.05 8.63 7.06
CA ASP A 105 -7.42 8.44 8.46
C ASP A 105 -8.48 7.35 8.67
N GLU A 106 -9.45 7.22 7.76
CA GLU A 106 -10.44 6.17 7.87
C GLU A 106 -9.87 4.77 7.59
N ILE A 107 -8.89 4.69 6.70
CA ILE A 107 -8.15 3.43 6.45
C ILE A 107 -7.34 3.07 7.69
N PHE A 108 -6.61 4.03 8.26
CA PHE A 108 -5.85 3.83 9.49
C PHE A 108 -6.77 3.44 10.65
N ALA A 109 -7.84 4.21 10.89
CA ALA A 109 -8.82 3.92 11.94
C ALA A 109 -9.43 2.52 11.79
N TYR A 110 -9.77 2.11 10.57
CA TYR A 110 -10.29 0.78 10.32
C TYR A 110 -9.26 -0.30 10.65
N VAL A 111 -8.02 -0.16 10.19
CA VAL A 111 -6.97 -1.16 10.40
C VAL A 111 -6.60 -1.23 11.89
N TYR A 112 -6.46 -0.09 12.56
CA TYR A 112 -6.18 -0.05 13.99
C TYR A 112 -7.30 -0.70 14.81
N THR A 113 -8.55 -0.39 14.50
CA THR A 113 -9.70 -1.02 15.17
C THR A 113 -9.75 -2.54 14.92
N ALA A 114 -9.48 -2.98 13.70
CA ALA A 114 -9.42 -4.41 13.37
C ALA A 114 -8.31 -5.14 14.14
N MET A 115 -7.22 -4.43 14.47
CA MET A 115 -6.12 -4.94 15.29
C MET A 115 -6.37 -4.83 16.79
N GLY A 116 -7.52 -4.29 17.21
CA GLY A 116 -7.89 -4.13 18.60
C GLY A 116 -7.27 -2.92 19.29
N PHE A 117 -6.72 -1.97 18.52
CA PHE A 117 -6.23 -0.71 19.10
C PHE A 117 -7.39 0.24 19.36
N ASP A 118 -7.34 0.92 20.49
CA ASP A 118 -8.23 2.02 20.84
C ASP A 118 -7.70 3.33 20.22
N PHE A 119 -8.40 3.79 19.19
CA PHE A 119 -7.98 4.96 18.42
C PHE A 119 -8.08 6.27 19.24
N GLU A 120 -9.05 6.40 20.13
CA GLU A 120 -9.18 7.56 21.01
C GLU A 120 -8.00 7.64 21.98
N LYS A 121 -7.64 6.50 22.60
CA LYS A 121 -6.47 6.41 23.48
C LYS A 121 -5.18 6.79 22.73
N ILE A 122 -5.02 6.36 21.49
CA ILE A 122 -3.83 6.68 20.67
C ILE A 122 -3.76 8.18 20.41
N ALA A 123 -4.87 8.82 20.07
CA ALA A 123 -4.93 10.25 19.81
C ALA A 123 -4.57 11.07 21.06
N ASP A 124 -5.04 10.65 22.23
CA ASP A 124 -4.72 11.28 23.51
C ASP A 124 -3.23 11.15 23.88
N LEU A 125 -2.62 9.98 23.60
CA LEU A 125 -1.20 9.75 23.83
C LEU A 125 -0.32 10.66 22.96
N GLY A 126 -0.73 10.95 21.73
CA GLY A 126 -0.02 11.87 20.83
C GLY A 126 0.07 13.30 21.35
N GLN A 127 -0.77 13.69 22.31
CA GLN A 127 -0.78 15.02 22.95
C GLN A 127 -0.06 15.03 24.31
N SER A 128 0.37 13.88 24.81
CA SER A 128 0.98 13.75 26.14
C SER A 128 2.46 14.14 26.10
N THR A 129 2.89 14.90 27.09
CA THR A 129 4.29 15.31 27.26
C THR A 129 5.17 14.29 27.96
N SER A 130 4.57 13.25 28.54
CA SER A 130 5.27 12.15 29.19
C SER A 130 4.46 10.86 29.02
N LEU A 131 5.13 9.83 28.53
CA LEU A 131 4.53 8.52 28.30
C LEU A 131 5.05 7.53 29.34
N SER A 132 4.22 6.56 29.73
CA SER A 132 4.69 5.37 30.45
C SER A 132 5.40 4.40 29.49
N GLU A 133 6.16 3.44 29.99
CA GLU A 133 6.80 2.41 29.16
C GLU A 133 5.77 1.62 28.32
N GLU A 134 4.58 1.37 28.88
CA GLU A 134 3.48 0.71 28.18
C GLU A 134 2.93 1.57 27.05
N ASP A 135 2.80 2.89 27.28
CA ASP A 135 2.31 3.83 26.28
C ASP A 135 3.34 4.04 25.16
N GLU A 136 4.64 4.07 25.49
CA GLU A 136 5.72 4.12 24.47
C GLU A 136 5.70 2.87 23.59
N ALA A 137 5.49 1.69 24.17
CA ALA A 137 5.36 0.44 23.41
C ALA A 137 4.12 0.46 22.49
N LEU A 138 3.00 1.01 22.99
CA LEU A 138 1.77 1.17 22.20
C LEU A 138 1.99 2.12 21.03
N VAL A 139 2.54 3.31 21.30
CA VAL A 139 2.86 4.31 20.25
C VAL A 139 3.79 3.72 19.19
N SER A 140 4.85 3.00 19.62
CA SER A 140 5.77 2.34 18.69
C SER A 140 5.08 1.30 17.81
N SER A 141 4.15 0.53 18.38
CA SER A 141 3.37 -0.46 17.64
C SER A 141 2.45 0.19 16.62
N VAL A 142 1.81 1.30 16.98
CA VAL A 142 0.94 2.08 16.11
C VAL A 142 1.73 2.70 14.96
N LEU A 143 2.89 3.30 15.25
CA LEU A 143 3.77 3.86 14.22
C LEU A 143 4.24 2.78 13.25
N PHE A 144 4.65 1.62 13.76
CA PHE A 144 5.04 0.49 12.91
C PHE A 144 3.90 0.03 12.01
N LEU A 145 2.69 -0.11 12.55
CA LEU A 145 1.50 -0.46 11.77
C LEU A 145 1.20 0.60 10.71
N GLY A 146 1.34 1.88 11.06
CA GLY A 146 1.22 3.00 10.11
C GLY A 146 2.16 2.87 8.92
N VAL A 147 3.43 2.58 9.17
CA VAL A 147 4.43 2.33 8.11
C VAL A 147 4.03 1.14 7.22
N LEU A 148 3.45 0.07 7.79
CA LEU A 148 2.98 -1.07 7.00
C LEU A 148 1.78 -0.71 6.12
N ILE A 149 0.83 0.07 6.65
CA ILE A 149 -0.33 0.55 5.88
C ILE A 149 0.15 1.42 4.72
N ASP A 150 1.01 2.39 4.99
CA ASP A 150 1.56 3.26 3.95
C ASP A 150 2.28 2.44 2.87
N LYS A 151 3.21 1.61 3.26
CA LYS A 151 4.03 0.82 2.34
C LYS A 151 3.24 -0.15 1.48
N TRP A 152 2.26 -0.84 2.05
CA TRP A 152 1.59 -1.95 1.37
C TRP A 152 0.22 -1.59 0.78
N LEU A 153 -0.35 -0.45 1.15
CA LEU A 153 -1.66 -0.02 0.70
C LEU A 153 -1.65 1.39 0.10
N ILE A 154 -1.28 2.41 0.89
CA ILE A 154 -1.42 3.80 0.48
C ILE A 154 -0.47 4.14 -0.67
N THR A 155 0.81 3.86 -0.52
CA THR A 155 1.81 4.10 -1.56
C THR A 155 1.49 3.35 -2.87
N PRO A 156 1.14 2.05 -2.87
CA PRO A 156 0.71 1.38 -4.08
C PRO A 156 -0.52 1.98 -4.75
N LEU A 157 -1.57 2.29 -4.01
CA LEU A 157 -2.78 2.87 -4.58
C LEU A 157 -2.56 4.31 -5.07
N GLY A 158 -1.77 5.10 -4.34
CA GLY A 158 -1.48 6.48 -4.68
C GLY A 158 -0.43 6.60 -5.76
N TYR A 159 0.82 6.34 -5.41
CA TYR A 159 1.96 6.60 -6.29
C TYR A 159 2.08 5.63 -7.46
N TYR A 160 1.78 4.34 -7.24
CA TYR A 160 2.00 3.35 -8.29
C TYR A 160 0.83 3.24 -9.26
N MET A 161 -0.38 3.41 -8.77
CA MET A 161 -1.60 3.28 -9.58
C MET A 161 -2.25 4.62 -9.91
N GLY A 162 -1.85 5.71 -9.27
CA GLY A 162 -2.44 7.03 -9.45
C GLY A 162 -3.91 7.10 -9.03
N LEU A 163 -4.37 6.20 -8.17
CA LEU A 163 -5.75 6.16 -7.70
C LEU A 163 -6.00 7.13 -6.54
N LEU A 164 -4.93 7.50 -5.84
CA LEU A 164 -4.96 8.46 -4.75
C LEU A 164 -3.95 9.55 -5.05
N SER A 165 -4.26 10.78 -4.72
CA SER A 165 -3.35 11.92 -4.85
C SER A 165 -2.90 12.39 -3.48
N PRO A 166 -1.58 12.52 -3.22
CA PRO A 166 -1.10 13.08 -1.98
C PRO A 166 -1.52 14.55 -1.88
N ALA A 167 -2.07 14.94 -0.75
CA ALA A 167 -2.37 16.32 -0.43
C ALA A 167 -1.50 16.77 0.75
N TYR A 168 -0.94 17.96 0.67
CA TYR A 168 -0.13 18.56 1.72
C TYR A 168 -0.95 19.65 2.40
N ALA A 169 -0.97 19.67 3.73
CA ALA A 169 -1.70 20.69 4.48
C ALA A 169 -1.08 22.07 4.33
N SER A 170 0.23 22.13 4.13
CA SER A 170 0.94 23.41 3.93
C SER A 170 2.20 23.18 3.08
N PRO A 171 2.47 24.06 2.09
CA PRO A 171 3.71 23.99 1.33
C PRO A 171 4.96 24.31 2.16
N TYR A 172 4.80 24.76 3.39
CA TYR A 172 5.90 25.12 4.31
C TYR A 172 6.05 24.19 5.51
N SER A 173 5.14 23.27 5.73
CA SER A 173 5.36 22.21 6.70
C SER A 173 6.28 21.18 6.08
N PHE A 174 7.57 21.46 6.16
CA PHE A 174 8.61 20.43 5.95
C PHE A 174 8.60 19.38 7.06
N SER A 175 7.80 19.58 8.05
CA SER A 175 7.53 18.60 9.07
C SER A 175 6.43 17.71 8.55
N GLU A 176 6.80 16.60 7.85
CA GLU A 176 6.29 15.39 8.44
C GLU A 176 4.85 15.04 8.12
N ASP A 177 4.03 15.97 7.63
CA ASP A 177 2.61 15.74 7.57
C ASP A 177 2.14 15.61 6.11
N TYR A 178 2.19 14.40 5.63
CA TYR A 178 1.33 13.94 4.53
C TYR A 178 -0.09 13.90 5.09
N ASP A 179 -0.75 15.04 5.11
CA ASP A 179 -2.01 15.09 5.82
C ASP A 179 -3.13 14.34 5.11
N TYR A 180 -3.11 14.23 3.79
CA TYR A 180 -4.24 13.59 3.11
C TYR A 180 -3.87 13.02 1.75
N ILE A 181 -4.40 11.87 1.47
CA ILE A 181 -4.46 11.28 0.14
C ILE A 181 -5.90 11.34 -0.33
N ARG A 182 -6.14 12.00 -1.47
CA ARG A 182 -7.47 12.10 -2.10
C ARG A 182 -7.54 11.21 -3.32
N PRO A 183 -8.72 10.68 -3.67
CA PRO A 183 -8.91 10.02 -4.94
C PRO A 183 -8.71 11.03 -6.09
N VAL A 184 -8.14 10.55 -7.15
CA VAL A 184 -8.04 11.25 -8.43
C VAL A 184 -9.29 11.02 -9.26
#